data_8beee487b9aa61a709be6da4d6381cac
#
_entry.id   8beee487b9aa61a709be6da4d6381cac
#
_cell.length_a   1.000
_cell.length_b   1.000
_cell.length_c   1.000
_cell.angle_alpha   90.00
_cell.angle_beta   90.00
_cell.angle_gamma   90.00
#
_symmetry.space_group_name_H-M   'P 1'
#
loop_
_entity.id
_entity.type
_entity.pdbx_description
1 polymer ?
#
loop_
_entity_poly.entity_id
_entity_poly.type
_entity_poly.pdbx_seq_one_letter_code
_entity_poly.pdbx_strand_id
1 'polypeptide(L)'
;SYTLSKAALHSATTLLAQALAPRVRVVGVAPGLTLTSHLLDEQRFAELHRQSPLGRSSTPEDVAGAVRFALDNRSITGTTLLVDGGQHLMRFDRDFSMM
;
A
#
# COMPACT_ATOMS: atom_id res chain seq x y z
N SER A 1 -9.43 -2.18 14.06
CA SER A 1 -8.26 -1.32 13.95
C SER A 1 -7.76 -1.25 12.51
N TYR A 2 -6.92 -0.30 12.25
CA TYR A 2 -6.31 -0.13 10.94
C TYR A 2 -5.52 -1.37 10.50
N THR A 3 -4.69 -1.89 11.40
CA THR A 3 -3.87 -3.07 11.11
C THR A 3 -4.74 -4.29 10.81
N LEU A 4 -5.81 -4.48 11.57
CA LEU A 4 -6.73 -5.59 11.36
C LEU A 4 -7.45 -5.45 10.01
N SER A 5 -7.86 -4.25 9.65
CA SER A 5 -8.52 -3.98 8.37
C SER A 5 -7.58 -4.26 7.19
N LYS A 6 -6.31 -3.89 7.32
CA LYS A 6 -5.30 -4.17 6.30
C LYS A 6 -5.08 -5.67 6.14
N ALA A 7 -5.00 -6.41 7.23
CA ALA A 7 -4.83 -7.85 7.19
C ALA A 7 -6.02 -8.53 6.51
N ALA A 8 -7.23 -8.08 6.82
CA ALA A 8 -8.45 -8.61 6.21
C ALA A 8 -8.47 -8.36 4.71
N LEU A 9 -8.06 -7.17 4.28
CA LEU A 9 -8.01 -6.83 2.87
C LEU A 9 -7.01 -7.69 2.11
N HIS A 10 -5.85 -7.92 2.70
CA HIS A 10 -4.83 -8.78 2.10
C HIS A 10 -5.33 -10.21 1.96
N SER A 11 -5.99 -10.74 2.99
CA SER A 11 -6.57 -12.07 2.95
C SER A 11 -7.66 -12.17 1.89
N ALA A 12 -8.50 -11.15 1.78
CA ALA A 12 -9.54 -11.09 0.76
C ALA A 12 -8.94 -11.12 -0.65
N THR A 13 -7.85 -10.40 -0.87
CA THR A 13 -7.15 -10.39 -2.16
C THR A 13 -6.70 -11.79 -2.53
N THR A 14 -6.09 -12.51 -1.60
CA THR A 14 -5.62 -13.87 -1.83
C THR A 14 -6.78 -14.82 -2.14
N LEU A 15 -7.84 -14.75 -1.35
CA LEU A 15 -8.99 -15.63 -1.52
C LEU A 15 -9.72 -15.37 -2.83
N LEU A 16 -9.90 -14.10 -3.19
CA LEU A 16 -10.55 -13.74 -4.44
C LEU A 16 -9.72 -14.16 -5.64
N ALA A 17 -8.41 -13.99 -5.57
CA ALA A 17 -7.53 -14.41 -6.65
C ALA A 17 -7.65 -15.92 -6.89
N GLN A 18 -7.66 -16.67 -5.81
CA GLN A 18 -7.78 -18.12 -5.87
C GLN A 18 -9.13 -18.55 -6.44
N ALA A 19 -10.22 -17.91 -6.01
CA ALA A 19 -11.57 -18.25 -6.42
C ALA A 19 -11.84 -17.87 -7.87
N LEU A 20 -11.25 -16.80 -8.38
CA LEU A 20 -11.56 -16.26 -9.70
C LEU A 20 -10.58 -16.70 -10.78
N ALA A 21 -9.48 -17.36 -10.39
CA ALA A 21 -8.55 -17.88 -11.38
C ALA A 21 -9.22 -18.99 -12.21
N PRO A 22 -8.86 -19.11 -13.48
CA PRO A 22 -7.96 -18.30 -14.30
C PRO A 22 -8.64 -17.12 -14.99
N ARG A 23 -9.90 -16.87 -14.70
CA ARG A 23 -10.70 -15.87 -15.44
C ARG A 23 -10.30 -14.45 -15.10
N VAL A 24 -9.99 -14.19 -13.83
CA VAL A 24 -9.72 -12.85 -13.33
C VAL A 24 -8.47 -12.89 -12.49
N ARG A 25 -7.58 -11.94 -12.69
CA ARG A 25 -6.44 -11.70 -11.83
C ARG A 25 -6.84 -10.67 -10.78
N VAL A 26 -6.42 -10.89 -9.56
CA VAL A 26 -6.70 -9.97 -8.45
C VAL A 26 -5.38 -9.57 -7.81
N VAL A 27 -5.07 -8.29 -7.87
CA VAL A 27 -3.81 -7.75 -7.35
C VAL A 27 -4.14 -6.57 -6.46
N GLY A 28 -3.58 -6.56 -5.26
CA GLY A 28 -3.71 -5.43 -4.36
C GLY A 28 -2.59 -4.44 -4.57
N VAL A 29 -2.88 -3.17 -4.36
CA VAL A 29 -1.86 -2.12 -4.32
C VAL A 29 -2.01 -1.41 -3.00
N ALA A 30 -0.96 -1.43 -2.19
CA ALA A 30 -0.97 -0.85 -0.86
C ALA A 30 -0.03 0.35 -0.82
N PRO A 31 -0.55 1.55 -1.01
CA PRO A 31 0.28 2.75 -0.93
C PRO A 31 0.59 3.08 0.52
N GLY A 32 1.66 3.82 0.71
CA GLY A 32 1.94 4.40 2.00
C GLY A 32 1.30 5.78 2.12
N LEU A 33 1.96 6.65 2.87
CA LEU A 33 1.50 8.03 3.05
C LEU A 33 1.71 8.79 1.75
N THR A 34 0.65 8.98 0.98
CA THR A 34 0.72 9.47 -0.39
C THR A 34 0.19 10.90 -0.54
N LEU A 35 -0.92 11.20 0.13
CA LEU A 35 -1.57 12.50 0.06
C LEU A 35 -1.81 13.02 1.47
N THR A 36 -1.72 14.34 1.62
CA THR A 36 -2.09 14.96 2.89
C THR A 36 -3.59 14.81 3.12
N SER A 37 -3.97 14.82 4.39
CA SER A 37 -5.36 14.75 4.77
C SER A 37 -5.64 15.80 5.84
N HIS A 38 -6.90 15.98 6.19
CA HIS A 38 -7.27 16.90 7.26
C HIS A 38 -6.72 16.49 8.64
N LEU A 39 -6.22 15.27 8.75
CA LEU A 39 -5.63 14.77 9.99
C LEU A 39 -4.14 15.05 10.11
N LEU A 40 -3.50 15.47 9.01
CA LEU A 40 -2.07 15.75 8.95
C LEU A 40 -1.85 17.08 8.24
N ASP A 41 -1.07 17.98 8.84
CA ASP A 41 -0.65 19.18 8.13
C ASP A 41 0.53 18.83 7.21
N GLU A 42 0.89 19.79 6.35
CA GLU A 42 1.94 19.58 5.36
C GLU A 42 3.29 19.29 5.99
N GLN A 43 3.60 19.95 7.10
CA GLN A 43 4.88 19.78 7.79
C GLN A 43 4.98 18.37 8.36
N ARG A 44 3.95 17.90 9.01
CA ARG A 44 3.92 16.55 9.59
C ARG A 44 3.96 15.50 8.49
N PHE A 45 3.25 15.74 7.40
CA PHE A 45 3.27 14.86 6.24
C PHE A 45 4.70 14.73 5.69
N ALA A 46 5.40 15.86 5.53
CA ALA A 46 6.77 15.85 5.02
C ALA A 46 7.72 15.12 5.96
N GLU A 47 7.55 15.29 7.28
CA GLU A 47 8.36 14.58 8.26
C GLU A 47 8.16 13.06 8.16
N LEU A 48 6.91 12.62 8.05
CA LEU A 48 6.61 11.19 7.95
C LEU A 48 7.17 10.59 6.67
N HIS A 49 7.14 11.35 5.58
CA HIS A 49 7.79 10.93 4.33
C HIS A 49 9.28 10.69 4.53
N ARG A 50 9.95 11.66 5.16
CA ARG A 50 11.40 11.56 5.37
C ARG A 50 11.78 10.41 6.30
N GLN A 51 10.90 10.01 7.20
CA GLN A 51 11.15 8.91 8.12
C GLN A 51 11.02 7.54 7.46
N SER A 52 10.45 7.47 6.28
CA SER A 52 10.34 6.21 5.55
C SER A 52 11.74 5.69 5.21
N PRO A 53 11.96 4.38 5.16
CA PRO A 53 13.29 3.82 4.86
C PRO A 53 13.92 4.35 3.58
N LEU A 54 13.13 4.65 2.54
CA LEU A 54 13.66 5.22 1.31
C LEU A 54 13.76 6.74 1.34
N GLY A 55 13.46 7.36 2.48
CA GLY A 55 13.48 8.81 2.62
C GLY A 55 12.24 9.49 2.09
N ARG A 56 11.35 8.74 1.48
CA ARG A 56 10.05 9.20 1.00
C ARG A 56 9.11 8.00 0.95
N SER A 57 7.84 8.25 1.13
CA SER A 57 6.83 7.23 0.96
C SER A 57 6.44 7.14 -0.53
N SER A 58 5.17 7.19 -0.86
CA SER A 58 4.73 7.09 -2.25
C SER A 58 4.12 8.39 -2.72
N THR A 59 4.07 8.55 -4.04
CA THR A 59 3.35 9.63 -4.70
C THR A 59 2.19 9.02 -5.49
N PRO A 60 1.20 9.84 -5.90
CA PRO A 60 0.16 9.32 -6.78
C PRO A 60 0.72 8.69 -8.06
N GLU A 61 1.81 9.22 -8.58
CA GLU A 61 2.45 8.67 -9.78
C GLU A 61 3.05 7.30 -9.51
N ASP A 62 3.64 7.10 -8.34
CA ASP A 62 4.20 5.81 -7.96
C ASP A 62 3.10 4.74 -7.86
N VAL A 63 1.97 5.12 -7.26
CA VAL A 63 0.83 4.22 -7.12
C VAL A 63 0.25 3.88 -8.49
N ALA A 64 0.09 4.89 -9.36
CA ALA A 64 -0.41 4.68 -10.71
C ALA A 64 0.52 3.77 -11.51
N GLY A 65 1.84 3.93 -11.32
CA GLY A 65 2.83 3.07 -11.98
C GLY A 65 2.69 1.62 -11.57
N ALA A 66 2.43 1.36 -10.28
CA ALA A 66 2.23 0.00 -9.79
C ALA A 66 0.96 -0.62 -10.38
N VAL A 67 -0.11 0.16 -10.48
CA VAL A 67 -1.36 -0.31 -11.10
C VAL A 67 -1.12 -0.67 -12.56
N ARG A 68 -0.40 0.19 -13.30
CA ARG A 68 -0.08 -0.07 -14.69
C ARG A 68 0.74 -1.35 -14.84
N PHE A 69 1.75 -1.53 -13.98
CA PHE A 69 2.58 -2.73 -14.00
C PHE A 69 1.73 -3.98 -13.79
N ALA A 70 0.82 -3.95 -12.83
CA ALA A 70 -0.05 -5.09 -12.55
C ALA A 70 -0.98 -5.39 -13.73
N LEU A 71 -1.48 -4.35 -14.39
CA LEU A 71 -2.35 -4.53 -15.56
C LEU A 71 -1.60 -5.16 -16.73
N ASP A 72 -0.35 -4.78 -16.93
CA ASP A 72 0.44 -5.24 -18.06
C ASP A 72 1.08 -6.60 -17.86
N ASN A 73 1.26 -7.03 -16.62
CA ASN A 73 1.93 -8.28 -16.32
C ASN A 73 0.91 -9.37 -16.01
N ARG A 74 0.72 -10.27 -16.98
CA ARG A 74 -0.30 -11.31 -16.89
C ARG A 74 0.00 -12.43 -15.91
N SER A 75 1.20 -12.48 -15.36
CA SER A 75 1.61 -13.55 -14.49
C SER A 75 1.45 -13.20 -13.01
N ILE A 76 0.86 -12.05 -12.69
CA ILE A 76 0.69 -11.61 -11.31
C ILE A 76 -0.76 -11.76 -10.88
N THR A 77 -0.98 -12.50 -9.83
CA THR A 77 -2.28 -12.59 -9.17
C THR A 77 -2.09 -13.04 -7.73
N GLY A 78 -3.01 -12.67 -6.86
CA GLY A 78 -2.99 -13.12 -5.47
C GLY A 78 -1.95 -12.47 -4.60
N THR A 79 -1.37 -11.37 -5.05
CA THR A 79 -0.34 -10.66 -4.31
C THR A 79 -0.72 -9.20 -4.13
N THR A 80 -0.04 -8.54 -3.21
CA THR A 80 -0.19 -7.11 -2.97
C THR A 80 1.14 -6.42 -3.20
N LEU A 81 1.14 -5.38 -4.01
CA LEU A 81 2.31 -4.57 -4.27
C LEU A 81 2.38 -3.46 -3.23
N LEU A 82 3.45 -3.46 -2.44
CA LEU A 82 3.64 -2.45 -1.41
C LEU A 82 4.40 -1.28 -2.01
N VAL A 83 3.73 -0.13 -2.09
CA VAL A 83 4.28 1.07 -2.73
C VAL A 83 4.30 2.17 -1.68
N ASP A 84 5.16 2.02 -0.69
CA ASP A 84 5.12 2.84 0.52
C ASP A 84 6.48 3.35 0.99
N GLY A 85 7.50 3.29 0.13
CA GLY A 85 8.84 3.75 0.50
C GLY A 85 9.48 2.94 1.62
N GLY A 86 8.94 1.75 1.89
CA GLY A 86 9.43 0.89 2.95
C GLY A 86 8.78 1.10 4.30
N GLN A 87 7.70 1.89 4.37
CA GLN A 87 7.00 2.12 5.64
C GLN A 87 6.61 0.83 6.35
N HIS A 88 6.26 -0.19 5.58
CA HIS A 88 5.85 -1.49 6.16
C HIS A 88 6.99 -2.18 6.90
N LEU A 89 8.23 -1.75 6.71
CA LEU A 89 9.40 -2.30 7.39
C LEU A 89 9.65 -1.62 8.74
N MET A 90 8.99 -0.51 8.99
CA MET A 90 9.17 0.25 10.23
C MET A 90 8.35 -0.39 11.35
N ARG A 91 8.89 -0.31 12.57
CA ARG A 91 8.19 -0.83 13.75
C ARG A 91 7.65 0.35 14.56
N PHE A 92 6.36 0.35 14.74
CA PHE A 92 5.66 1.32 15.56
C PHE A 92 4.81 0.60 16.59
N ASP A 93 4.62 1.22 17.74
CA ASP A 93 3.76 0.66 18.79
C ASP A 93 2.29 0.73 18.40
N ARG A 94 1.96 1.52 17.38
CA ARG A 94 0.61 1.66 16.86
C ARG A 94 0.66 1.96 15.37
N ASP A 95 -0.51 1.96 14.74
CA ASP A 95 -0.62 2.19 13.31
C ASP A 95 0.02 3.51 12.90
N PHE A 96 0.66 3.50 11.74
CA PHE A 96 1.35 4.68 11.21
C PHE A 96 0.43 5.88 11.10
N SER A 97 -0.81 5.65 10.69
CA SER A 97 -1.79 6.72 10.52
C SER A 97 -2.21 7.38 11.85
N MET A 98 -1.87 6.78 12.97
CA MET A 98 -2.20 7.30 14.30
C MET A 98 -1.05 8.11 14.90
N MET A 99 0.03 8.22 14.23
CA MET A 99 1.17 9.04 14.66
C MET A 99 0.99 10.51 14.27
#